data_6f737c7ec65171b447bdf4f399a17b59
#
_entry.id   6f737c7ec65171b447bdf4f399a17b59
#
_cell.length_a   1.000
_cell.length_b   1.000
_cell.length_c   1.000
_cell.angle_alpha   90.00
_cell.angle_beta   90.00
_cell.angle_gamma   90.00
#
_symmetry.space_group_name_H-M   'P 1'
#
loop_
_entity.id
_entity.type
_entity.pdbx_description
1 polymer ?
#
loop_
_entity_poly.entity_id
_entity_poly.type
_entity_poly.pdbx_seq_one_letter_code
_entity_poly.pdbx_strand_id
1 'polypeptide(L)'
;MKLKRLEITLQRLGGYDHPQAGLEQYQTPAPLAARLLYHALMKGDIAGKTVCDLGCGTGMLAIGAALLGAGPVRGTDSDPEAIERAKENAAQLNADAEFFTADVRDPALPGLLGQCDTVIMNPPFGAQKAHADRPFIDLALTIAPVTYSIFNAGSTQFIETYIAGRAEIDERVGGLFPIKRTFSFHAHDVQEIGVEILRLVRRQ
;
A
#
# COMPACT_ATOMS: atom_id res chain seq x y z
N MET A 1 12.59 13.67 5.84
CA MET A 1 13.49 12.52 6.17
C MET A 1 14.20 12.08 4.89
N LYS A 2 15.47 11.57 4.95
CA LYS A 2 16.16 11.02 3.76
C LYS A 2 15.71 9.58 3.48
N LEU A 3 15.69 9.15 2.21
CA LEU A 3 15.24 7.80 1.77
C LEU A 3 15.87 6.66 2.60
N LYS A 4 17.19 6.64 2.76
CA LYS A 4 17.87 5.56 3.51
C LYS A 4 17.48 5.51 4.98
N ARG A 5 17.22 6.67 5.59
CA ARG A 5 16.73 6.73 6.98
C ARG A 5 15.31 6.20 7.10
N LEU A 6 14.44 6.52 6.16
CA LEU A 6 13.09 5.96 6.11
C LEU A 6 13.14 4.44 6.01
N GLU A 7 13.91 3.90 5.06
CA GLU A 7 14.09 2.46 4.89
C GLU A 7 14.52 1.76 6.19
N ILE A 8 15.59 2.27 6.84
CA ILE A 8 16.09 1.70 8.11
C ILE A 8 15.03 1.80 9.22
N THR A 9 14.26 2.87 9.24
CA THR A 9 13.20 3.04 10.25
C THR A 9 12.07 2.03 10.01
N LEU A 10 11.62 1.87 8.77
CA LEU A 10 10.57 0.92 8.40
C LEU A 10 10.99 -0.56 8.60
N GLN A 11 12.28 -0.89 8.51
CA GLN A 11 12.78 -2.25 8.80
C GLN A 11 12.56 -2.70 10.25
N ARG A 12 12.23 -1.76 11.15
CA ARG A 12 11.97 -2.05 12.57
C ARG A 12 10.55 -2.48 12.85
N LEU A 13 9.64 -2.29 11.90
CA LEU A 13 8.23 -2.62 12.06
C LEU A 13 8.02 -4.13 12.13
N GLY A 14 7.19 -4.56 13.07
CA GLY A 14 6.77 -5.95 13.21
C GLY A 14 5.94 -6.38 12.00
N GLY A 15 6.16 -7.62 11.55
CA GLY A 15 5.35 -8.26 10.52
C GLY A 15 4.10 -8.91 11.08
N TYR A 16 3.45 -9.73 10.25
CA TYR A 16 2.33 -10.58 10.67
C TYR A 16 2.79 -11.68 11.61
N ASP A 17 2.04 -11.93 12.68
CA ASP A 17 2.31 -13.06 13.59
C ASP A 17 1.77 -14.38 12.99
N HIS A 18 0.58 -14.31 12.37
CA HIS A 18 -0.11 -15.45 11.75
C HIS A 18 -0.55 -15.10 10.32
N PRO A 19 0.40 -15.01 9.33
CA PRO A 19 0.05 -14.59 7.98
C PRO A 19 -0.91 -15.58 7.32
N GLN A 20 -1.99 -15.07 6.74
CA GLN A 20 -3.02 -15.83 6.05
C GLN A 20 -2.74 -15.87 4.55
N ALA A 21 -2.43 -17.07 4.01
CA ALA A 21 -2.14 -17.25 2.59
C ALA A 21 -3.32 -16.83 1.70
N GLY A 22 -4.56 -17.11 2.14
CA GLY A 22 -5.77 -16.75 1.40
C GLY A 22 -6.01 -15.24 1.22
N LEU A 23 -5.38 -14.42 2.06
CA LEU A 23 -5.38 -12.96 1.96
C LEU A 23 -4.11 -12.40 1.28
N GLU A 24 -3.23 -13.27 0.80
CA GLU A 24 -1.93 -12.90 0.21
C GLU A 24 -1.11 -11.99 1.16
N GLN A 25 -1.17 -12.27 2.47
CA GLN A 25 -0.48 -11.48 3.48
C GLN A 25 1.03 -11.71 3.44
N TYR A 26 1.72 -10.73 2.94
CA TYR A 26 3.17 -10.57 3.07
C TYR A 26 3.49 -9.12 3.38
N GLN A 27 4.46 -8.91 4.25
CA GLN A 27 4.86 -7.55 4.57
C GLN A 27 5.56 -6.90 3.38
N THR A 28 5.12 -5.72 2.96
CA THR A 28 5.82 -4.93 1.95
C THR A 28 7.27 -4.71 2.36
N PRO A 29 8.27 -5.10 1.55
CA PRO A 29 9.67 -4.89 1.90
C PRO A 29 9.97 -3.41 2.17
N ALA A 30 10.65 -3.11 3.27
CA ALA A 30 10.94 -1.72 3.65
C ALA A 30 11.67 -0.91 2.56
N PRO A 31 12.61 -1.49 1.76
CA PRO A 31 13.19 -0.77 0.63
C PRO A 31 12.17 -0.38 -0.44
N LEU A 32 11.19 -1.26 -0.72
CA LEU A 32 10.12 -1.00 -1.69
C LEU A 32 9.17 0.08 -1.17
N ALA A 33 8.70 -0.07 0.08
CA ALA A 33 7.86 0.92 0.75
C ALA A 33 8.50 2.30 0.79
N ALA A 34 9.78 2.36 1.22
CA ALA A 34 10.53 3.61 1.27
C ALA A 34 10.69 4.26 -0.12
N ARG A 35 10.91 3.45 -1.18
CA ARG A 35 11.04 3.96 -2.54
C ARG A 35 9.72 4.52 -3.07
N LEU A 36 8.59 3.82 -2.87
CA LEU A 36 7.27 4.30 -3.24
C LEU A 36 6.96 5.64 -2.54
N LEU A 37 7.09 5.66 -1.22
CA LEU A 37 6.76 6.81 -0.39
C LEU A 37 7.66 8.02 -0.68
N TYR A 38 8.95 7.78 -0.90
CA TYR A 38 9.89 8.86 -1.21
C TYR A 38 9.63 9.43 -2.62
N HIS A 39 9.25 8.58 -3.56
CA HIS A 39 8.82 9.02 -4.90
C HIS A 39 7.56 9.89 -4.79
N ALA A 40 6.54 9.45 -4.07
CA ALA A 40 5.33 10.22 -3.82
C ALA A 40 5.60 11.54 -3.08
N LEU A 41 6.54 11.55 -2.10
CA LEU A 41 6.98 12.77 -1.43
C LEU A 41 7.59 13.78 -2.40
N MET A 42 8.47 13.33 -3.31
CA MET A 42 9.13 14.21 -4.28
C MET A 42 8.16 14.80 -5.31
N LYS A 43 7.02 14.14 -5.54
CA LYS A 43 5.91 14.65 -6.37
C LYS A 43 5.00 15.63 -5.64
N GLY A 44 5.16 15.78 -4.32
CA GLY A 44 4.29 16.65 -3.50
C GLY A 44 2.98 15.98 -3.08
N ASP A 45 2.90 14.65 -3.19
CA ASP A 45 1.68 13.87 -2.93
C ASP A 45 1.62 13.29 -1.50
N ILE A 46 2.59 13.61 -0.61
CA ILE A 46 2.64 13.10 0.78
C ILE A 46 2.64 14.22 1.82
N ALA A 47 3.65 15.09 1.83
CA ALA A 47 3.78 16.08 2.90
C ALA A 47 2.62 17.08 2.93
N GLY A 48 1.93 17.17 4.09
CA GLY A 48 0.75 18.01 4.28
C GLY A 48 -0.50 17.51 3.56
N LYS A 49 -0.49 16.28 3.05
CA LYS A 49 -1.60 15.66 2.33
C LYS A 49 -2.35 14.66 3.21
N THR A 50 -3.67 14.57 3.03
CA THR A 50 -4.46 13.48 3.57
C THR A 50 -4.18 12.21 2.78
N VAL A 51 -3.71 11.16 3.46
CA VAL A 51 -3.28 9.91 2.83
C VAL A 51 -4.11 8.74 3.36
N CYS A 52 -4.62 7.90 2.45
CA CYS A 52 -5.28 6.64 2.78
C CYS A 52 -4.45 5.45 2.29
N ASP A 53 -4.25 4.44 3.16
CA ASP A 53 -3.57 3.17 2.86
C ASP A 53 -4.61 2.04 2.81
N LEU A 54 -4.88 1.52 1.61
CA LEU A 54 -5.87 0.48 1.40
C LEU A 54 -5.20 -0.91 1.42
N GLY A 55 -5.66 -1.78 2.33
CA GLY A 55 -4.99 -3.05 2.62
C GLY A 55 -3.67 -2.79 3.33
N CYS A 56 -3.71 -1.99 4.39
CA CYS A 56 -2.51 -1.47 5.06
C CYS A 56 -1.68 -2.56 5.75
N GLY A 57 -2.26 -3.75 5.96
CA GLY A 57 -1.60 -4.83 6.67
C GLY A 57 -1.10 -4.36 8.04
N THR A 58 0.18 -4.57 8.29
CA THR A 58 0.85 -4.14 9.54
C THR A 58 1.26 -2.66 9.56
N GLY A 59 0.75 -1.84 8.64
CA GLY A 59 0.90 -0.39 8.63
C GLY A 59 2.14 0.15 7.91
N MET A 60 2.86 -0.65 7.14
CA MET A 60 4.15 -0.28 6.54
C MET A 60 4.10 1.03 5.74
N LEU A 61 3.13 1.17 4.83
CA LEU A 61 3.00 2.34 3.98
C LEU A 61 2.40 3.53 4.74
N ALA A 62 1.31 3.32 5.50
CA ALA A 62 0.67 4.37 6.29
C ALA A 62 1.64 5.04 7.28
N ILE A 63 2.36 4.23 8.06
CA ILE A 63 3.35 4.72 9.03
C ILE A 63 4.47 5.49 8.31
N GLY A 64 4.95 4.96 7.19
CA GLY A 64 5.96 5.64 6.40
C GLY A 64 5.50 6.99 5.85
N ALA A 65 4.23 7.11 5.42
CA ALA A 65 3.62 8.36 4.98
C ALA A 65 3.54 9.39 6.14
N ALA A 66 3.08 8.96 7.32
CA ALA A 66 3.03 9.80 8.51
C ALA A 66 4.42 10.33 8.90
N LEU A 67 5.46 9.47 8.90
CA LEU A 67 6.85 9.85 9.17
C LEU A 67 7.43 10.84 8.13
N LEU A 68 6.86 10.90 6.94
CA LEU A 68 7.21 11.86 5.88
C LEU A 68 6.40 13.16 5.93
N GLY A 69 5.52 13.30 6.93
CA GLY A 69 4.75 14.52 7.18
C GLY A 69 3.40 14.56 6.46
N ALA A 70 2.86 13.40 6.08
CA ALA A 70 1.45 13.31 5.72
C ALA A 70 0.57 13.57 6.96
N GLY A 71 -0.64 14.03 6.73
CA GLY A 71 -1.61 14.15 7.82
C GLY A 71 -2.91 14.81 7.37
N PRO A 72 -4.03 14.20 7.71
CA PRO A 72 -4.24 12.91 8.42
C PRO A 72 -3.86 11.67 7.58
N VAL A 73 -3.47 10.60 8.26
CA VAL A 73 -3.21 9.29 7.63
C VAL A 73 -4.20 8.26 8.14
N ARG A 74 -4.85 7.52 7.24
CA ARG A 74 -5.79 6.46 7.56
C ARG A 74 -5.43 5.17 6.85
N GLY A 75 -5.36 4.06 7.59
CA GLY A 75 -5.13 2.73 7.04
C GLY A 75 -6.32 1.81 7.27
N THR A 76 -6.64 0.96 6.28
CA THR A 76 -7.68 -0.06 6.42
C THR A 76 -7.17 -1.41 6.00
N ASP A 77 -7.57 -2.45 6.73
CA ASP A 77 -7.36 -3.85 6.37
C ASP A 77 -8.56 -4.68 6.83
N SER A 78 -8.82 -5.78 6.17
CA SER A 78 -9.90 -6.70 6.55
C SER A 78 -9.53 -7.60 7.74
N ASP A 79 -8.25 -7.73 8.03
CA ASP A 79 -7.74 -8.55 9.13
C ASP A 79 -7.57 -7.72 10.41
N PRO A 80 -8.34 -7.99 11.48
CA PRO A 80 -8.23 -7.29 12.74
C PRO A 80 -6.88 -7.51 13.43
N GLU A 81 -6.22 -8.67 13.27
CA GLU A 81 -4.89 -8.91 13.86
C GLU A 81 -3.83 -8.03 13.19
N ALA A 82 -3.92 -7.85 11.87
CA ALA A 82 -3.05 -6.93 11.13
C ALA A 82 -3.24 -5.48 11.59
N ILE A 83 -4.49 -5.05 11.83
CA ILE A 83 -4.81 -3.72 12.33
C ILE A 83 -4.24 -3.48 13.73
N GLU A 84 -4.37 -4.44 14.65
CA GLU A 84 -3.75 -4.30 15.99
C GLU A 84 -2.23 -4.19 15.89
N ARG A 85 -1.60 -5.00 15.03
CA ARG A 85 -0.17 -4.89 14.76
C ARG A 85 0.21 -3.52 14.16
N ALA A 86 -0.60 -2.98 13.24
CA ALA A 86 -0.38 -1.65 12.66
C ALA A 86 -0.41 -0.54 13.73
N LYS A 87 -1.35 -0.60 14.69
CA LYS A 87 -1.44 0.33 15.83
C LYS A 87 -0.19 0.23 16.72
N GLU A 88 0.25 -0.98 17.06
CA GLU A 88 1.49 -1.19 17.83
C GLU A 88 2.71 -0.61 17.13
N ASN A 89 2.85 -0.87 15.83
CA ASN A 89 3.93 -0.36 15.00
C ASN A 89 3.91 1.18 14.94
N ALA A 90 2.74 1.79 14.79
CA ALA A 90 2.59 3.24 14.78
C ALA A 90 2.99 3.86 16.13
N ALA A 91 2.53 3.26 17.23
CA ALA A 91 2.89 3.70 18.58
C ALA A 91 4.40 3.60 18.84
N GLN A 92 5.05 2.51 18.38
CA GLN A 92 6.50 2.31 18.52
C GLN A 92 7.32 3.42 17.86
N LEU A 93 6.84 3.96 16.73
CA LEU A 93 7.52 4.99 15.97
C LEU A 93 6.97 6.40 16.20
N ASN A 94 5.97 6.57 17.10
CA ASN A 94 5.23 7.81 17.30
C ASN A 94 4.69 8.37 15.97
N ALA A 95 4.19 7.50 15.10
CA ALA A 95 3.60 7.88 13.83
C ALA A 95 2.10 8.16 14.04
N ASP A 96 1.66 9.35 13.61
CA ASP A 96 0.25 9.77 13.71
C ASP A 96 -0.54 9.18 12.52
N ALA A 97 -1.14 8.02 12.75
CA ALA A 97 -1.96 7.30 11.77
C ALA A 97 -3.10 6.56 12.47
N GLU A 98 -4.28 6.62 11.89
CA GLU A 98 -5.48 5.90 12.35
C GLU A 98 -5.67 4.61 11.55
N PHE A 99 -6.09 3.53 12.22
CA PHE A 99 -6.28 2.23 11.58
C PHE A 99 -7.65 1.65 11.88
N PHE A 100 -8.32 1.13 10.84
CA PHE A 100 -9.69 0.62 10.90
C PHE A 100 -9.75 -0.80 10.29
N THR A 101 -10.44 -1.71 10.97
CA THR A 101 -10.79 -3.02 10.37
C THR A 101 -11.95 -2.82 9.42
N ALA A 102 -11.72 -2.97 8.11
CA ALA A 102 -12.76 -2.83 7.08
C ALA A 102 -12.37 -3.56 5.79
N ASP A 103 -13.35 -4.10 5.10
CA ASP A 103 -13.19 -4.68 3.77
C ASP A 103 -13.34 -3.57 2.71
N VAL A 104 -12.42 -3.50 1.75
CA VAL A 104 -12.48 -2.53 0.64
C VAL A 104 -13.75 -2.64 -0.20
N ARG A 105 -14.48 -3.75 -0.10
CA ARG A 105 -15.78 -3.98 -0.75
C ARG A 105 -16.97 -3.45 0.04
N ASP A 106 -16.75 -2.99 1.28
CA ASP A 106 -17.83 -2.42 2.10
C ASP A 106 -18.30 -1.09 1.48
N PRO A 107 -19.56 -0.98 1.08
CA PRO A 107 -20.10 0.25 0.49
C PRO A 107 -20.11 1.45 1.45
N ALA A 108 -19.99 1.23 2.75
CA ALA A 108 -19.86 2.29 3.76
C ALA A 108 -18.45 2.85 3.88
N LEU A 109 -17.43 2.12 3.42
CA LEU A 109 -16.02 2.47 3.60
C LEU A 109 -15.64 3.83 2.98
N PRO A 110 -16.10 4.21 1.77
CA PRO A 110 -15.82 5.55 1.22
C PRO A 110 -16.29 6.68 2.13
N GLY A 111 -17.44 6.50 2.81
CA GLY A 111 -17.96 7.47 3.79
C GLY A 111 -17.13 7.54 5.07
N LEU A 112 -16.59 6.41 5.53
CA LEU A 112 -15.72 6.34 6.71
C LEU A 112 -14.35 6.99 6.45
N LEU A 113 -13.74 6.70 5.29
CA LEU A 113 -12.45 7.26 4.92
C LEU A 113 -12.54 8.73 4.50
N GLY A 114 -13.68 9.13 3.91
CA GLY A 114 -13.82 10.44 3.29
C GLY A 114 -12.97 10.59 2.02
N GLN A 115 -12.92 11.82 1.50
CA GLN A 115 -11.99 12.15 0.41
C GLN A 115 -10.59 12.33 0.97
N CYS A 116 -9.59 11.86 0.25
CA CYS A 116 -8.18 12.07 0.56
C CYS A 116 -7.43 12.63 -0.67
N ASP A 117 -6.26 13.21 -0.44
CA ASP A 117 -5.42 13.71 -1.54
C ASP A 117 -4.73 12.57 -2.27
N THR A 118 -4.30 11.55 -1.52
CA THR A 118 -3.51 10.44 -2.06
C THR A 118 -3.93 9.12 -1.43
N VAL A 119 -4.13 8.11 -2.27
CA VAL A 119 -4.16 6.71 -1.86
C VAL A 119 -2.80 6.06 -2.11
N ILE A 120 -2.35 5.29 -1.14
CA ILE A 120 -1.21 4.38 -1.27
C ILE A 120 -1.71 2.96 -1.03
N MET A 121 -1.20 1.96 -1.76
CA MET A 121 -1.62 0.58 -1.57
C MET A 121 -0.62 -0.43 -2.11
N ASN A 122 -0.61 -1.61 -1.49
CA ASN A 122 0.01 -2.83 -2.01
C ASN A 122 -1.05 -3.94 -2.01
N PRO A 123 -1.99 -3.92 -2.99
CA PRO A 123 -3.12 -4.84 -3.00
C PRO A 123 -2.68 -6.27 -3.28
N PRO A 124 -3.51 -7.29 -2.99
CA PRO A 124 -3.24 -8.66 -3.37
C PRO A 124 -3.04 -8.77 -4.88
N PHE A 125 -2.03 -9.55 -5.31
CA PHE A 125 -1.66 -9.68 -6.73
C PHE A 125 -2.56 -10.65 -7.51
N GLY A 126 -3.53 -11.28 -6.84
CA GLY A 126 -4.46 -12.19 -7.48
C GLY A 126 -3.93 -13.61 -7.65
N ALA A 127 -2.87 -13.97 -6.92
CA ALA A 127 -2.32 -15.32 -6.93
C ALA A 127 -3.28 -16.37 -6.34
N GLN A 128 -4.06 -15.97 -5.31
CA GLN A 128 -5.05 -16.82 -4.66
C GLN A 128 -6.46 -16.60 -5.23
N LYS A 129 -6.80 -15.38 -5.58
CA LYS A 129 -8.11 -15.01 -6.12
C LYS A 129 -7.94 -14.06 -7.30
N ALA A 130 -8.31 -14.54 -8.49
CA ALA A 130 -8.27 -13.69 -9.69
C ALA A 130 -9.00 -12.37 -9.47
N HIS A 131 -8.37 -11.27 -9.90
CA HIS A 131 -8.93 -9.92 -9.82
C HIS A 131 -9.16 -9.37 -8.41
N ALA A 132 -8.40 -9.85 -7.42
CA ALA A 132 -8.49 -9.38 -6.04
C ALA A 132 -8.08 -7.90 -5.88
N ASP A 133 -7.29 -7.38 -6.79
CA ASP A 133 -6.84 -5.99 -6.87
C ASP A 133 -7.92 -4.98 -7.30
N ARG A 134 -8.92 -5.42 -8.06
CA ARG A 134 -9.96 -4.53 -8.65
C ARG A 134 -10.74 -3.70 -7.63
N PRO A 135 -11.28 -4.26 -6.53
CA PRO A 135 -11.98 -3.46 -5.53
C PRO A 135 -11.10 -2.37 -4.91
N PHE A 136 -9.80 -2.62 -4.77
CA PHE A 136 -8.85 -1.63 -4.27
C PHE A 136 -8.69 -0.46 -5.26
N ILE A 137 -8.54 -0.77 -6.56
CA ILE A 137 -8.43 0.23 -7.62
C ILE A 137 -9.71 1.08 -7.67
N ASP A 138 -10.89 0.43 -7.64
CA ASP A 138 -12.18 1.11 -7.72
C ASP A 138 -12.40 2.05 -6.54
N LEU A 139 -12.10 1.60 -5.31
CA LEU A 139 -12.18 2.43 -4.12
C LEU A 139 -11.18 3.59 -4.19
N ALA A 140 -9.92 3.32 -4.55
CA ALA A 140 -8.88 4.34 -4.65
C ALA A 140 -9.29 5.47 -5.60
N LEU A 141 -9.76 5.12 -6.81
CA LEU A 141 -10.23 6.11 -7.79
C LEU A 141 -11.50 6.85 -7.36
N THR A 142 -12.26 6.31 -6.42
CA THR A 142 -13.45 6.98 -5.86
C THR A 142 -13.06 8.05 -4.84
N ILE A 143 -12.09 7.75 -3.96
CA ILE A 143 -11.79 8.60 -2.79
C ILE A 143 -10.61 9.56 -2.99
N ALA A 144 -9.77 9.35 -4.04
CA ALA A 144 -8.57 10.17 -4.25
C ALA A 144 -8.35 10.57 -5.71
N PRO A 145 -7.78 11.76 -5.97
CA PRO A 145 -7.30 12.15 -7.29
C PRO A 145 -5.99 11.46 -7.69
N VAL A 146 -5.16 11.05 -6.72
CA VAL A 146 -3.86 10.41 -6.95
C VAL A 146 -3.77 9.09 -6.20
N THR A 147 -3.27 8.05 -6.87
CA THR A 147 -3.05 6.72 -6.26
C THR A 147 -1.67 6.21 -6.61
N TYR A 148 -0.93 5.74 -5.60
CA TYR A 148 0.30 4.98 -5.76
C TYR A 148 0.04 3.53 -5.41
N SER A 149 0.30 2.63 -6.34
CA SER A 149 0.06 1.21 -6.12
C SER A 149 1.25 0.36 -6.56
N ILE A 150 1.48 -0.73 -5.83
CA ILE A 150 2.45 -1.75 -6.18
C ILE A 150 1.69 -2.87 -6.91
N PHE A 151 2.18 -3.26 -8.09
CA PHE A 151 1.65 -4.36 -8.89
C PHE A 151 2.77 -5.31 -9.32
N ASN A 152 2.43 -6.52 -9.73
CA ASN A 152 3.37 -7.42 -10.40
C ASN A 152 3.90 -6.78 -11.69
N ALA A 153 5.17 -7.06 -12.01
CA ALA A 153 5.73 -6.65 -13.29
C ALA A 153 4.92 -7.21 -14.46
N GLY A 154 4.64 -6.36 -15.44
CA GLY A 154 3.82 -6.71 -16.60
C GLY A 154 2.31 -6.46 -16.43
N SER A 155 1.87 -5.97 -15.26
CA SER A 155 0.44 -5.64 -15.03
C SER A 155 0.01 -4.34 -15.71
N THR A 156 0.95 -3.49 -16.12
CA THR A 156 0.67 -2.15 -16.66
C THR A 156 -0.41 -2.14 -17.74
N GLN A 157 -0.32 -3.01 -18.76
CA GLN A 157 -1.29 -3.04 -19.88
C GLN A 157 -2.70 -3.39 -19.39
N PHE A 158 -2.82 -4.32 -18.44
CA PHE A 158 -4.10 -4.66 -17.82
C PHE A 158 -4.65 -3.47 -17.05
N ILE A 159 -3.82 -2.82 -16.22
CA ILE A 159 -4.24 -1.67 -15.41
C ILE A 159 -4.69 -0.51 -16.32
N GLU A 160 -3.93 -0.17 -17.38
CA GLU A 160 -4.33 0.84 -18.36
C GLU A 160 -5.72 0.57 -18.94
N THR A 161 -5.98 -0.69 -19.31
CA THR A 161 -7.26 -1.09 -19.86
C THR A 161 -8.37 -0.98 -18.81
N TYR A 162 -8.09 -1.42 -17.57
CA TYR A 162 -9.07 -1.45 -16.49
C TYR A 162 -9.50 -0.05 -16.03
N ILE A 163 -8.57 0.89 -15.97
CA ILE A 163 -8.83 2.27 -15.54
C ILE A 163 -9.25 3.20 -16.67
N ALA A 164 -9.26 2.71 -17.93
CA ALA A 164 -9.57 3.52 -19.10
C ALA A 164 -10.85 4.36 -18.92
N GLY A 165 -10.77 5.64 -19.27
CA GLY A 165 -11.87 6.60 -19.10
C GLY A 165 -12.05 7.15 -17.67
N ARG A 166 -11.44 6.54 -16.64
CA ARG A 166 -11.52 6.97 -15.22
C ARG A 166 -10.23 7.62 -14.72
N ALA A 167 -9.10 7.08 -15.15
CA ALA A 167 -7.77 7.54 -14.75
C ALA A 167 -6.75 7.26 -15.85
N GLU A 168 -5.54 7.71 -15.63
CA GLU A 168 -4.38 7.40 -16.47
C GLU A 168 -3.16 7.06 -15.60
N ILE A 169 -2.23 6.27 -16.16
CA ILE A 169 -0.93 6.02 -15.55
C ILE A 169 -0.01 7.19 -15.92
N ASP A 170 0.28 8.05 -14.94
CA ASP A 170 1.17 9.20 -15.10
C ASP A 170 2.64 8.80 -15.00
N GLU A 171 2.96 7.85 -14.11
CA GLU A 171 4.32 7.36 -13.93
C GLU A 171 4.38 5.87 -13.62
N ARG A 172 5.51 5.27 -14.01
CA ARG A 172 5.84 3.88 -13.75
C ARG A 172 7.29 3.75 -13.29
N VAL A 173 7.49 3.10 -12.15
CA VAL A 173 8.81 2.76 -11.62
C VAL A 173 8.88 1.26 -11.40
N GLY A 174 9.66 0.56 -12.24
CA GLY A 174 9.86 -0.89 -12.13
C GLY A 174 11.09 -1.25 -11.31
N GLY A 175 11.11 -2.48 -10.79
CA GLY A 175 12.26 -3.02 -10.08
C GLY A 175 12.09 -4.48 -9.68
N LEU A 176 13.21 -5.12 -9.32
CA LEU A 176 13.25 -6.42 -8.67
C LEU A 176 13.37 -6.19 -7.17
N PHE A 177 12.52 -6.86 -6.40
CA PHE A 177 12.53 -6.74 -4.95
C PHE A 177 12.55 -8.13 -4.29
N PRO A 178 13.45 -8.35 -3.33
CA PRO A 178 13.48 -9.59 -2.57
C PRO A 178 12.29 -9.64 -1.62
N ILE A 179 11.49 -10.70 -1.74
CA ILE A 179 10.47 -11.07 -0.77
C ILE A 179 11.00 -12.23 0.05
N LYS A 180 10.99 -12.09 1.37
CA LYS A 180 11.32 -13.17 2.29
C LYS A 180 10.23 -14.24 2.25
N ARG A 181 10.64 -15.50 2.49
CA ARG A 181 9.72 -16.60 2.67
C ARG A 181 8.71 -16.28 3.78
N THR A 182 7.44 -16.21 3.41
CA THR A 182 6.33 -15.97 4.35
C THR A 182 5.59 -17.27 4.67
N PHE A 183 5.52 -18.20 3.68
CA PHE A 183 4.79 -19.45 3.83
C PHE A 183 5.70 -20.66 3.62
N SER A 184 5.35 -21.80 4.27
CA SER A 184 6.13 -23.04 4.24
C SER A 184 6.24 -23.68 2.85
N PHE A 185 5.32 -23.36 1.93
CA PHE A 185 5.32 -23.86 0.55
C PHE A 185 6.25 -23.10 -0.40
N HIS A 186 6.86 -21.99 0.05
CA HIS A 186 7.86 -21.28 -0.76
C HIS A 186 9.14 -22.12 -0.85
N ALA A 187 9.63 -22.36 -2.08
CA ALA A 187 10.77 -23.23 -2.34
C ALA A 187 12.12 -22.62 -1.94
N HIS A 188 12.21 -21.29 -1.84
CA HIS A 188 13.42 -20.54 -1.51
C HIS A 188 13.20 -19.59 -0.35
N ASP A 189 14.23 -19.34 0.47
CA ASP A 189 14.17 -18.43 1.62
C ASP A 189 14.00 -16.95 1.23
N VAL A 190 14.47 -16.60 0.03
CA VAL A 190 14.29 -15.29 -0.60
C VAL A 190 13.97 -15.52 -2.08
N GLN A 191 12.90 -14.92 -2.56
CA GLN A 191 12.55 -14.91 -3.98
C GLN A 191 12.54 -13.45 -4.46
N GLU A 192 13.23 -13.18 -5.55
CA GLU A 192 13.10 -11.89 -6.23
C GLU A 192 11.83 -11.89 -7.07
N ILE A 193 10.98 -10.91 -6.85
CA ILE A 193 9.82 -10.66 -7.71
C ILE A 193 9.98 -9.33 -8.44
N GLY A 194 9.59 -9.33 -9.70
CA GLY A 194 9.44 -8.10 -10.46
C GLY A 194 8.16 -7.39 -10.04
N VAL A 195 8.28 -6.13 -9.66
CA VAL A 195 7.13 -5.28 -9.35
C VAL A 195 7.22 -3.95 -10.07
N GLU A 196 6.08 -3.32 -10.19
CA GLU A 196 5.90 -1.98 -10.75
C GLU A 196 5.15 -1.12 -9.74
N ILE A 197 5.71 0.05 -9.43
CA ILE A 197 5.00 1.10 -8.73
C ILE A 197 4.37 1.97 -9.81
N LEU A 198 3.06 2.06 -9.81
CA LEU A 198 2.30 2.91 -10.74
C LEU A 198 1.72 4.10 -9.99
N ARG A 199 1.86 5.30 -10.57
CA ARG A 199 1.13 6.49 -10.17
C ARG A 199 -0.06 6.65 -11.09
N LEU A 200 -1.26 6.54 -10.53
CA LEU A 200 -2.52 6.72 -11.24
C LEU A 200 -3.07 8.11 -10.92
N VAL A 201 -3.53 8.82 -11.94
CA VAL A 201 -4.16 10.14 -11.79
C VAL A 201 -5.58 10.05 -12.33
N ARG A 202 -6.55 10.37 -11.46
CA ARG A 202 -7.98 10.36 -11.84
C ARG A 202 -8.26 11.47 -12.85
N ARG A 203 -8.97 11.13 -13.92
CA ARG A 203 -9.46 12.12 -14.88
C ARG A 203 -10.59 12.95 -14.26
N GLN A 204 -10.56 14.24 -14.54
CA GLN A 204 -11.62 15.18 -14.14
C GLN A 204 -12.88 14.99 -14.98
#